data_f4fe2c444bd1dbf4d068c55e56fa4d6b
#
_entry.id   f4fe2c444bd1dbf4d068c55e56fa4d6b
#
_cell.length_a   1.000
_cell.length_b   1.000
_cell.length_c   1.000
_cell.angle_alpha   90.00
_cell.angle_beta   90.00
_cell.angle_gamma   90.00
#
_symmetry.space_group_name_H-M   'P 1'
#
loop_
_entity.id
_entity.type
_entity.pdbx_description
1 polymer ?
#
loop_
_entity_poly.entity_id
_entity_poly.type
_entity_poly.pdbx_seq_one_letter_code
_entity_poly.pdbx_strand_id
1 'polypeptide(L)'
;LDEPVACEEVLLTNAYHMASAFGECSAKASSEADKHAWSHLQARITLECALAHQRAGQDRLASEGLVEAAKMNGLEYELSGALGKRTKWQKEDKTQLVLLAESREAGADCAEEETSTHPTSKNIDSAMPPNQHGWQATVDPSKQVNHQPATYSLNDDTLLEQTQFTKTAPNTEQRLSHLDPGQQPPLAVTDQCILLALCLNIHNTQASHGLTSEQMSAFVERVASHPQNWSVHTMSLLLRARLESTRTRTVERSTLQLQALIDQMPTNDSSIRERLRFFHALDLPAKWSMQCELADRFVSIGMLRSALETYERIEMWEHVVQCLGL
;
A
#
# COMPACT_ATOMS: atom_id res chain seq x y z
N LEU A 1 2.12 27.10 12.56
CA LEU A 1 1.88 26.80 11.15
C LEU A 1 0.74 25.80 10.90
N ASP A 2 -0.18 25.53 11.84
CA ASP A 2 -1.14 24.45 11.61
C ASP A 2 -2.45 24.74 12.32
N GLU A 3 -3.11 25.79 11.88
CA GLU A 3 -4.54 25.88 12.10
C GLU A 3 -5.22 25.04 11.00
N PRO A 4 -5.92 23.94 11.35
CA PRO A 4 -6.80 23.28 10.41
C PRO A 4 -7.85 24.29 9.99
N VAL A 5 -7.78 24.66 8.74
CA VAL A 5 -8.56 25.76 8.18
C VAL A 5 -10.03 25.38 8.31
N ALA A 6 -10.84 26.27 8.87
CA ALA A 6 -12.31 26.13 8.94
C ALA A 6 -12.95 25.79 7.56
N CYS A 7 -12.23 26.04 6.49
CA CYS A 7 -12.54 25.66 5.13
C CYS A 7 -12.57 24.13 4.91
N GLU A 8 -11.75 23.35 5.64
CA GLU A 8 -11.72 21.88 5.48
C GLU A 8 -12.99 21.22 6.03
N GLU A 9 -13.52 21.68 7.16
CA GLU A 9 -14.77 21.14 7.72
C GLU A 9 -15.95 21.35 6.78
N VAL A 10 -16.05 22.53 6.16
CA VAL A 10 -17.11 22.83 5.18
C VAL A 10 -16.98 21.97 3.94
N LEU A 11 -15.75 21.77 3.43
CA LEU A 11 -15.51 20.91 2.26
C LEU A 11 -15.82 19.45 2.56
N LEU A 12 -15.41 18.94 3.72
CA LEU A 12 -15.73 17.59 4.14
C LEU A 12 -17.22 17.38 4.34
N THR A 13 -17.92 18.32 4.97
CA THR A 13 -19.38 18.28 5.13
C THR A 13 -20.07 18.21 3.76
N ASN A 14 -19.65 19.05 2.80
CA ASN A 14 -20.18 19.00 1.44
C ASN A 14 -19.90 17.68 0.72
N ALA A 15 -18.72 17.10 0.91
CA ALA A 15 -18.37 15.80 0.34
C ALA A 15 -19.24 14.67 0.92
N TYR A 16 -19.53 14.68 2.22
CA TYR A 16 -20.49 13.75 2.84
C TYR A 16 -21.92 13.93 2.32
N HIS A 17 -22.35 15.15 2.10
CA HIS A 17 -23.65 15.41 1.47
C HIS A 17 -23.71 14.85 0.04
N MET A 18 -22.62 14.97 -0.73
CA MET A 18 -22.55 14.36 -2.05
C MET A 18 -22.57 12.82 -1.95
N ALA A 19 -21.83 12.22 -1.05
CA ALA A 19 -21.84 10.77 -0.83
C ALA A 19 -23.27 10.28 -0.47
N SER A 20 -23.99 11.00 0.38
CA SER A 20 -25.38 10.70 0.73
C SER A 20 -26.31 10.80 -0.50
N ALA A 21 -26.14 11.83 -1.33
CA ALA A 21 -26.93 12.01 -2.57
C ALA A 21 -26.70 10.86 -3.56
N PHE A 22 -25.48 10.32 -3.66
CA PHE A 22 -25.21 9.14 -4.48
C PHE A 22 -25.88 7.88 -3.91
N GLY A 23 -25.97 7.73 -2.59
CA GLY A 23 -26.75 6.69 -1.96
C GLY A 23 -28.23 6.75 -2.31
N GLU A 24 -28.82 7.95 -2.37
CA GLU A 24 -30.19 8.12 -2.83
C GLU A 24 -30.36 7.79 -4.33
N CYS A 25 -29.38 8.14 -5.17
CA CYS A 25 -29.38 7.76 -6.57
C CYS A 25 -29.30 6.24 -6.76
N SER A 26 -28.45 5.57 -5.97
CA SER A 26 -28.38 4.12 -5.94
C SER A 26 -29.72 3.48 -5.58
N ALA A 27 -30.41 3.99 -4.55
CA ALA A 27 -31.72 3.49 -4.14
C ALA A 27 -32.82 3.66 -5.19
N LYS A 28 -32.72 4.70 -6.04
CA LYS A 28 -33.67 5.01 -7.11
C LYS A 28 -33.33 4.34 -8.46
N ALA A 29 -32.13 3.78 -8.58
CA ALA A 29 -31.70 3.15 -9.83
C ALA A 29 -32.52 1.89 -10.16
N SER A 30 -32.89 1.73 -11.39
CA SER A 30 -33.71 0.62 -11.88
C SER A 30 -32.86 -0.60 -12.27
N SER A 31 -31.60 -0.39 -12.63
CA SER A 31 -30.65 -1.44 -13.00
C SER A 31 -29.75 -1.81 -11.82
N GLU A 32 -29.47 -3.10 -11.65
CA GLU A 32 -28.51 -3.56 -10.63
C GLU A 32 -27.09 -3.04 -10.92
N ALA A 33 -26.70 -2.94 -12.19
CA ALA A 33 -25.41 -2.36 -12.59
C ALA A 33 -25.31 -0.88 -12.18
N ASP A 34 -26.38 -0.10 -12.37
CA ASP A 34 -26.39 1.31 -11.96
C ASP A 34 -26.33 1.44 -10.44
N LYS A 35 -27.06 0.60 -9.70
CA LYS A 35 -26.99 0.57 -8.22
C LYS A 35 -25.58 0.32 -7.75
N HIS A 36 -24.91 -0.65 -8.37
CA HIS A 36 -23.54 -1.00 -8.04
C HIS A 36 -22.58 0.15 -8.35
N ALA A 37 -22.70 0.78 -9.52
CA ALA A 37 -21.85 1.93 -9.89
C ALA A 37 -22.01 3.11 -8.91
N TRP A 38 -23.25 3.42 -8.49
CA TRP A 38 -23.50 4.47 -7.50
C TRP A 38 -22.95 4.10 -6.11
N SER A 39 -23.11 2.85 -5.68
CA SER A 39 -22.57 2.36 -4.40
C SER A 39 -21.03 2.43 -4.39
N HIS A 40 -20.38 2.01 -5.46
CA HIS A 40 -18.94 2.11 -5.62
C HIS A 40 -18.44 3.56 -5.56
N LEU A 41 -19.12 4.49 -6.26
CA LEU A 41 -18.77 5.91 -6.22
C LEU A 41 -18.96 6.49 -4.83
N GLN A 42 -20.05 6.13 -4.12
CA GLN A 42 -20.29 6.52 -2.74
C GLN A 42 -19.18 6.01 -1.81
N ALA A 43 -18.81 4.72 -1.92
CA ALA A 43 -17.74 4.12 -1.14
C ALA A 43 -16.41 4.84 -1.35
N ARG A 44 -16.10 5.21 -2.59
CA ARG A 44 -14.88 5.93 -2.94
C ARG A 44 -14.83 7.32 -2.31
N ILE A 45 -15.90 8.10 -2.38
CA ILE A 45 -15.96 9.42 -1.75
C ILE A 45 -15.87 9.30 -0.23
N THR A 46 -16.55 8.32 0.37
CA THR A 46 -16.47 8.07 1.81
C THR A 46 -15.04 7.70 2.23
N LEU A 47 -14.32 6.91 1.44
CA LEU A 47 -12.90 6.61 1.65
C LEU A 47 -12.03 7.89 1.60
N GLU A 48 -12.23 8.73 0.58
CA GLU A 48 -11.47 9.98 0.42
C GLU A 48 -11.73 10.96 1.58
N CYS A 49 -12.97 11.05 2.06
CA CYS A 49 -13.32 11.82 3.27
C CYS A 49 -12.67 11.25 4.53
N ALA A 50 -12.68 9.93 4.68
CA ALA A 50 -12.05 9.27 5.83
C ALA A 50 -10.54 9.51 5.86
N LEU A 51 -9.86 9.47 4.70
CA LEU A 51 -8.44 9.82 4.60
C LEU A 51 -8.17 11.29 4.93
N ALA A 52 -9.07 12.20 4.56
CA ALA A 52 -8.95 13.61 4.94
C ALA A 52 -9.09 13.81 6.46
N HIS A 53 -10.02 13.10 7.11
CA HIS A 53 -10.11 13.08 8.58
C HIS A 53 -8.85 12.50 9.22
N GLN A 54 -8.27 11.45 8.63
CA GLN A 54 -7.03 10.85 9.12
C GLN A 54 -5.85 11.83 9.06
N ARG A 55 -5.72 12.58 7.96
CA ARG A 55 -4.70 13.64 7.82
C ARG A 55 -4.92 14.79 8.81
N ALA A 56 -6.16 15.09 9.16
CA ALA A 56 -6.52 16.08 10.18
C ALA A 56 -6.37 15.56 11.63
N GLY A 57 -5.89 14.33 11.85
CA GLY A 57 -5.74 13.72 13.19
C GLY A 57 -7.07 13.32 13.84
N GLN A 58 -8.15 13.25 13.07
CA GLN A 58 -9.48 12.83 13.52
C GLN A 58 -9.68 11.32 13.33
N ASP A 59 -8.80 10.52 13.92
CA ASP A 59 -8.68 9.08 13.67
C ASP A 59 -9.96 8.30 13.97
N ARG A 60 -10.80 8.74 14.91
CA ARG A 60 -12.09 8.10 15.20
C ARG A 60 -13.05 8.24 14.03
N LEU A 61 -13.22 9.45 13.49
CA LEU A 61 -14.10 9.69 12.34
C LEU A 61 -13.56 8.98 11.10
N ALA A 62 -12.23 8.98 10.93
CA ALA A 62 -11.57 8.22 9.88
C ALA A 62 -11.90 6.72 9.97
N SER A 63 -11.78 6.13 11.16
CA SER A 63 -12.09 4.71 11.38
C SER A 63 -13.54 4.36 11.05
N GLU A 64 -14.49 5.19 11.51
CA GLU A 64 -15.92 5.02 11.21
C GLU A 64 -16.18 5.09 9.70
N GLY A 65 -15.60 6.08 9.02
CA GLY A 65 -15.73 6.25 7.56
C GLY A 65 -15.08 5.12 6.75
N LEU A 66 -13.92 4.61 7.17
CA LEU A 66 -13.26 3.48 6.50
C LEU A 66 -14.07 2.18 6.59
N VAL A 67 -14.65 1.89 7.76
CA VAL A 67 -15.53 0.74 7.95
C VAL A 67 -16.81 0.88 7.12
N GLU A 68 -17.35 2.09 7.02
CA GLU A 68 -18.52 2.37 6.20
C GLU A 68 -18.21 2.20 4.70
N ALA A 69 -17.08 2.74 4.22
CA ALA A 69 -16.61 2.56 2.85
C ALA A 69 -16.44 1.08 2.49
N ALA A 70 -15.87 0.28 3.38
CA ALA A 70 -15.73 -1.17 3.19
C ALA A 70 -17.08 -1.87 3.03
N LYS A 71 -18.05 -1.53 3.88
CA LYS A 71 -19.42 -2.09 3.79
C LYS A 71 -20.11 -1.71 2.49
N MET A 72 -20.00 -0.45 2.07
CA MET A 72 -20.61 0.05 0.83
C MET A 72 -20.02 -0.65 -0.40
N ASN A 73 -18.70 -0.84 -0.43
CA ASN A 73 -18.02 -1.52 -1.54
C ASN A 73 -18.21 -3.04 -1.52
N GLY A 74 -18.68 -3.59 -0.38
CA GLY A 74 -18.86 -5.03 -0.17
C GLY A 74 -17.58 -5.78 0.11
N LEU A 75 -16.57 -5.09 0.64
CA LEU A 75 -15.36 -5.72 1.14
C LEU A 75 -15.65 -6.44 2.46
N GLU A 76 -15.40 -7.73 2.48
CA GLU A 76 -15.37 -8.53 3.70
C GLU A 76 -13.92 -8.81 4.08
N TYR A 77 -13.55 -8.51 5.32
CA TYR A 77 -12.21 -8.78 5.84
C TYR A 77 -12.23 -9.19 7.31
N GLU A 78 -11.30 -10.05 7.68
CA GLU A 78 -11.15 -10.56 9.04
C GLU A 78 -9.66 -10.83 9.33
N LEU A 79 -9.19 -10.33 10.49
CA LEU A 79 -7.85 -10.63 10.97
C LEU A 79 -7.88 -11.92 11.78
N SER A 80 -7.18 -12.94 11.33
CA SER A 80 -7.22 -14.29 11.90
C SER A 80 -5.82 -14.83 12.17
N GLY A 81 -5.75 -15.95 12.90
CA GLY A 81 -4.53 -16.72 13.10
C GLY A 81 -4.51 -17.95 12.21
N ALA A 82 -3.46 -18.14 11.41
CA ALA A 82 -3.25 -19.35 10.63
C ALA A 82 -1.89 -19.98 10.96
N LEU A 83 -1.80 -21.30 10.86
CA LEU A 83 -0.54 -22.02 11.04
C LEU A 83 0.36 -21.78 9.83
N GLY A 84 1.62 -21.42 10.08
CA GLY A 84 2.55 -21.15 8.99
C GLY A 84 4.01 -21.14 9.41
N LYS A 85 4.87 -21.05 8.40
CA LYS A 85 6.32 -20.97 8.53
C LYS A 85 6.81 -19.61 8.04
N ARG A 86 7.67 -18.96 8.84
CA ARG A 86 8.37 -17.71 8.49
C ARG A 86 9.83 -17.93 8.13
N THR A 87 10.39 -19.08 8.50
CA THR A 87 11.79 -19.39 8.26
C THR A 87 11.96 -20.72 7.53
N LYS A 88 12.99 -20.81 6.70
CA LYS A 88 13.32 -22.01 5.90
C LYS A 88 13.57 -23.27 6.76
N TRP A 89 14.09 -23.05 7.98
CA TRP A 89 14.51 -24.12 8.90
C TRP A 89 13.47 -24.47 9.98
N GLN A 90 12.33 -23.82 9.94
CA GLN A 90 11.26 -24.06 10.90
C GLN A 90 10.64 -25.44 10.66
N LYS A 91 10.75 -26.33 11.64
CA LYS A 91 10.20 -27.68 11.56
C LYS A 91 8.71 -27.71 11.86
N GLU A 92 8.27 -26.96 12.87
CA GLU A 92 6.89 -26.91 13.33
C GLU A 92 6.21 -25.62 12.84
N ASP A 93 4.97 -25.74 12.41
CA ASP A 93 4.16 -24.58 12.06
C ASP A 93 3.76 -23.83 13.31
N LYS A 94 3.84 -22.49 13.28
CA LYS A 94 3.42 -21.61 14.37
C LYS A 94 2.29 -20.71 13.90
N THR A 95 1.40 -20.38 14.81
CA THR A 95 0.33 -19.42 14.53
C THR A 95 0.91 -18.07 14.10
N GLN A 96 0.53 -17.65 12.91
CA GLN A 96 0.87 -16.37 12.32
C GLN A 96 -0.40 -15.58 12.08
N LEU A 97 -0.31 -14.26 12.20
CA LEU A 97 -1.41 -13.37 11.90
C LEU A 97 -1.59 -13.30 10.37
N VAL A 98 -2.82 -13.41 9.91
CA VAL A 98 -3.18 -13.30 8.50
C VAL A 98 -4.46 -12.49 8.35
N LEU A 99 -4.51 -11.65 7.33
CA LEU A 99 -5.74 -10.96 6.94
C LEU A 99 -6.43 -11.78 5.85
N LEU A 100 -7.60 -12.31 6.16
CA LEU A 100 -8.51 -12.88 5.17
C LEU A 100 -9.36 -11.76 4.62
N ALA A 101 -9.43 -11.63 3.30
CA ALA A 101 -10.23 -10.59 2.67
C ALA A 101 -10.76 -11.03 1.31
N GLU A 102 -12.01 -10.65 1.02
CA GLU A 102 -12.72 -10.94 -0.21
C GLU A 102 -13.50 -9.72 -0.67
N SER A 103 -13.41 -9.40 -1.97
CA SER A 103 -14.21 -8.37 -2.63
C SER A 103 -15.46 -9.00 -3.21
N ARG A 104 -16.60 -8.31 -3.12
CA ARG A 104 -17.84 -8.77 -3.75
C ARG A 104 -17.69 -8.94 -5.26
N GLU A 105 -16.87 -8.09 -5.92
CA GLU A 105 -16.60 -8.13 -7.36
C GLU A 105 -15.11 -7.96 -7.65
N ALA A 106 -14.39 -9.05 -7.70
CA ALA A 106 -12.95 -9.04 -8.06
C ALA A 106 -12.68 -8.81 -9.56
N GLY A 107 -13.71 -8.74 -10.40
CA GLY A 107 -13.58 -8.79 -11.86
C GLY A 107 -13.94 -7.53 -12.65
N ALA A 108 -14.66 -6.56 -12.09
CA ALA A 108 -15.21 -5.44 -12.85
C ALA A 108 -14.16 -4.36 -13.20
N ASP A 109 -13.18 -4.11 -12.33
CA ASP A 109 -12.18 -3.07 -12.57
C ASP A 109 -11.09 -3.43 -13.59
N CYS A 110 -10.98 -4.72 -13.95
CA CYS A 110 -9.98 -5.21 -14.91
C CYS A 110 -10.49 -5.24 -16.36
N ALA A 111 -11.79 -5.12 -16.59
CA ALA A 111 -12.41 -5.36 -17.92
C ALA A 111 -12.42 -4.14 -18.85
N GLU A 112 -12.10 -2.93 -18.37
CA GLU A 112 -12.20 -1.71 -19.19
C GLU A 112 -10.93 -1.37 -20.01
N GLU A 113 -9.84 -2.13 -19.92
CA GLU A 113 -8.54 -1.75 -20.54
C GLU A 113 -8.16 -2.53 -21.83
N GLU A 114 -8.94 -3.50 -22.31
CA GLU A 114 -8.55 -4.29 -23.49
C GLU A 114 -8.92 -3.69 -24.86
N THR A 115 -9.48 -2.50 -24.96
CA THR A 115 -9.84 -1.88 -26.23
C THR A 115 -9.12 -0.56 -26.52
N SER A 116 -7.79 -0.54 -26.49
CA SER A 116 -7.02 0.49 -27.19
C SER A 116 -5.88 -0.15 -27.98
N THR A 117 -6.11 -0.24 -29.30
CA THR A 117 -5.15 -0.58 -30.34
C THR A 117 -3.86 0.23 -30.21
N HIS A 118 -2.76 -0.46 -29.91
CA HIS A 118 -1.41 0.13 -29.93
C HIS A 118 -0.90 0.35 -31.36
N PRO A 119 -0.31 1.53 -31.67
CA PRO A 119 0.63 1.63 -32.75
C PRO A 119 2.01 1.18 -32.27
N THR A 120 2.57 0.23 -32.98
CA THR A 120 3.91 -0.31 -32.88
C THR A 120 4.96 0.80 -32.84
N SER A 121 5.67 0.99 -31.73
CA SER A 121 6.82 1.87 -31.65
C SER A 121 8.10 1.05 -31.47
N LYS A 122 9.05 1.35 -32.36
CA LYS A 122 10.32 0.68 -32.56
C LYS A 122 11.28 0.85 -31.38
N ASN A 123 12.08 -0.20 -31.12
CA ASN A 123 13.21 -0.26 -30.22
C ASN A 123 14.09 1.00 -30.29
N ILE A 124 14.36 1.59 -29.13
CA ILE A 124 15.53 2.44 -28.92
C ILE A 124 16.28 1.84 -27.73
N ASP A 125 17.40 1.20 -28.04
CA ASP A 125 18.41 0.79 -27.08
C ASP A 125 18.97 2.04 -26.39
N SER A 126 18.71 2.18 -25.11
CA SER A 126 19.41 3.14 -24.26
C SER A 126 20.11 2.36 -23.15
N ALA A 127 21.38 2.09 -23.37
CA ALA A 127 22.28 1.53 -22.38
C ALA A 127 22.41 2.50 -21.19
N MET A 128 21.97 2.09 -20.02
CA MET A 128 22.29 2.73 -18.75
C MET A 128 23.75 2.44 -18.38
N PRO A 129 24.53 3.42 -17.84
CA PRO A 129 25.88 3.19 -17.37
C PRO A 129 25.88 2.23 -16.16
N PRO A 130 26.87 1.34 -16.02
CA PRO A 130 26.92 0.37 -14.94
C PRO A 130 27.21 1.08 -13.61
N ASN A 131 26.32 0.89 -12.64
CA ASN A 131 26.50 1.31 -11.27
C ASN A 131 27.63 0.48 -10.64
N GLN A 132 28.68 1.13 -10.14
CA GLN A 132 29.93 0.51 -9.67
C GLN A 132 29.85 -0.15 -8.28
N HIS A 133 28.67 -0.52 -7.81
CA HIS A 133 28.53 -1.30 -6.58
C HIS A 133 27.79 -2.59 -6.91
N GLY A 134 28.55 -3.70 -6.81
CA GLY A 134 28.19 -5.04 -7.29
C GLY A 134 27.06 -5.77 -6.52
N TRP A 135 25.89 -5.15 -6.43
CA TRP A 135 24.67 -5.77 -5.93
C TRP A 135 23.74 -6.03 -7.11
N GLN A 136 23.77 -7.24 -7.61
CA GLN A 136 22.80 -7.68 -8.61
C GLN A 136 21.46 -7.94 -7.91
N ALA A 137 20.49 -7.04 -8.12
CA ALA A 137 19.11 -7.33 -7.83
C ALA A 137 18.66 -8.49 -8.72
N THR A 138 18.41 -9.64 -8.14
CA THR A 138 17.74 -10.75 -8.82
C THR A 138 16.26 -10.40 -8.96
N VAL A 139 15.96 -9.58 -9.97
CA VAL A 139 14.59 -9.37 -10.43
C VAL A 139 14.16 -10.68 -11.10
N ASP A 140 13.19 -11.36 -10.55
CA ASP A 140 12.62 -12.56 -11.14
C ASP A 140 11.83 -12.16 -12.41
N PRO A 141 12.33 -12.41 -13.64
CA PRO A 141 11.73 -11.88 -14.85
C PRO A 141 10.37 -12.51 -15.18
N SER A 142 9.96 -13.55 -14.45
CA SER A 142 8.68 -14.25 -14.68
C SER A 142 7.48 -13.59 -14.01
N LYS A 143 7.69 -12.55 -13.14
CA LYS A 143 6.64 -11.82 -12.44
C LYS A 143 6.42 -10.38 -12.91
N GLN A 144 7.06 -9.96 -13.99
CA GLN A 144 6.79 -8.65 -14.58
C GLN A 144 5.46 -8.68 -15.34
N VAL A 145 4.39 -8.41 -14.61
CA VAL A 145 3.24 -7.76 -15.21
C VAL A 145 3.72 -6.36 -15.53
N ASN A 146 3.80 -6.02 -16.81
CA ASN A 146 4.24 -4.73 -17.31
C ASN A 146 3.59 -3.62 -16.50
N HIS A 147 4.39 -2.63 -16.03
CA HIS A 147 3.98 -1.42 -15.33
C HIS A 147 3.91 -1.44 -13.80
N GLN A 148 4.34 -2.47 -13.12
CA GLN A 148 4.39 -2.47 -11.64
C GLN A 148 5.75 -2.00 -11.10
N PRO A 149 5.82 -1.35 -9.91
CA PRO A 149 7.07 -0.97 -9.27
C PRO A 149 7.98 -2.18 -9.00
N ALA A 150 9.30 -1.99 -9.12
CA ALA A 150 10.27 -3.03 -8.82
C ALA A 150 10.20 -3.43 -7.34
N THR A 151 10.15 -4.72 -7.09
CA THR A 151 10.10 -5.30 -5.74
C THR A 151 11.45 -5.94 -5.43
N TYR A 152 12.05 -5.55 -4.31
CA TYR A 152 13.28 -6.15 -3.82
C TYR A 152 12.96 -7.43 -3.03
N SER A 153 13.64 -8.51 -3.38
CA SER A 153 13.59 -9.77 -2.65
C SER A 153 14.42 -9.71 -1.37
N LEU A 154 14.08 -10.56 -0.41
CA LEU A 154 14.81 -10.67 0.84
C LEU A 154 16.11 -11.45 0.62
N ASN A 155 17.24 -10.81 0.88
CA ASN A 155 18.56 -11.46 0.87
C ASN A 155 18.87 -12.00 2.28
N ASP A 156 18.17 -13.06 2.68
CA ASP A 156 18.38 -13.73 3.98
C ASP A 156 18.32 -15.25 3.81
N ASP A 157 19.28 -15.95 4.42
CA ASP A 157 19.39 -17.41 4.32
C ASP A 157 18.37 -18.14 5.17
N THR A 158 17.77 -17.46 6.14
CA THR A 158 16.86 -18.06 7.13
C THR A 158 15.41 -17.68 6.95
N LEU A 159 15.12 -16.42 6.61
CA LEU A 159 13.75 -15.94 6.45
C LEU A 159 13.16 -16.33 5.09
N LEU A 160 11.88 -16.62 5.07
CA LEU A 160 11.11 -16.76 3.84
C LEU A 160 10.66 -15.39 3.35
N GLU A 161 10.57 -15.22 2.04
CA GLU A 161 10.07 -14.00 1.40
C GLU A 161 8.63 -13.69 1.83
N GLN A 162 7.81 -14.72 1.87
CA GLN A 162 6.43 -14.67 2.34
C GLN A 162 6.18 -15.80 3.34
N THR A 163 5.27 -15.58 4.28
CA THR A 163 4.83 -16.62 5.21
C THR A 163 4.17 -17.76 4.43
N GLN A 164 4.68 -18.99 4.60
CA GLN A 164 4.05 -20.18 4.02
C GLN A 164 3.00 -20.69 4.98
N PHE A 165 1.74 -20.45 4.63
CA PHE A 165 0.61 -20.95 5.42
C PHE A 165 0.32 -22.42 5.10
N THR A 166 0.00 -23.19 6.14
CA THR A 166 -0.48 -24.56 6.03
C THR A 166 -2.00 -24.51 5.94
N LYS A 167 -2.59 -25.33 5.06
CA LYS A 167 -4.05 -25.47 4.99
C LYS A 167 -4.57 -25.91 6.36
N THR A 168 -5.20 -25.01 7.07
CA THR A 168 -5.87 -25.29 8.33
C THR A 168 -7.29 -25.75 8.04
N ALA A 169 -7.78 -26.73 8.80
CA ALA A 169 -9.20 -27.09 8.73
C ALA A 169 -10.06 -25.85 9.00
N PRO A 170 -11.12 -25.61 8.20
CA PRO A 170 -11.95 -24.42 8.33
C PRO A 170 -12.53 -24.34 9.75
N ASN A 171 -12.26 -23.23 10.44
CA ASN A 171 -12.81 -22.98 11.73
C ASN A 171 -14.25 -22.51 11.51
N THR A 172 -15.24 -23.33 11.87
CA THR A 172 -16.67 -23.15 11.53
C THR A 172 -17.27 -21.83 12.08
N GLU A 173 -16.56 -21.15 12.98
CA GLU A 173 -17.01 -19.90 13.60
C GLU A 173 -16.55 -18.64 12.86
N GLN A 174 -15.63 -18.76 11.88
CA GLN A 174 -15.10 -17.62 11.12
C GLN A 174 -15.90 -17.38 9.84
N ARG A 175 -16.26 -16.12 9.58
CA ARG A 175 -17.05 -15.73 8.39
C ARG A 175 -16.35 -16.06 7.09
N LEU A 176 -15.02 -15.91 7.03
CA LEU A 176 -14.17 -16.13 5.86
C LEU A 176 -13.41 -17.47 5.93
N SER A 177 -13.95 -18.46 6.65
CA SER A 177 -13.31 -19.78 6.80
C SER A 177 -13.16 -20.59 5.50
N HIS A 178 -13.86 -20.19 4.44
CA HIS A 178 -13.75 -20.78 3.11
C HIS A 178 -12.50 -20.36 2.36
N LEU A 179 -11.83 -19.27 2.77
CA LEU A 179 -10.62 -18.78 2.12
C LEU A 179 -9.38 -19.52 2.61
N ASP A 180 -8.52 -19.93 1.66
CA ASP A 180 -7.20 -20.47 1.97
C ASP A 180 -6.24 -19.32 2.28
N PRO A 181 -5.66 -19.23 3.51
CA PRO A 181 -4.70 -18.18 3.85
C PRO A 181 -3.53 -18.02 2.88
N GLY A 182 -3.11 -19.13 2.24
CA GLY A 182 -1.99 -19.13 1.29
C GLY A 182 -2.36 -18.80 -0.15
N GLN A 183 -3.66 -18.85 -0.50
CA GLN A 183 -4.15 -18.63 -1.87
C GLN A 183 -5.47 -17.87 -1.86
N GLN A 184 -5.40 -16.59 -1.54
CA GLN A 184 -6.59 -15.74 -1.52
C GLN A 184 -6.87 -15.15 -2.91
N PRO A 185 -8.14 -14.88 -3.27
CA PRO A 185 -8.51 -14.24 -4.53
C PRO A 185 -7.96 -12.80 -4.63
N PRO A 186 -7.76 -12.26 -5.84
CA PRO A 186 -7.42 -10.85 -6.01
C PRO A 186 -8.55 -9.96 -5.49
N LEU A 187 -8.20 -8.77 -4.97
CA LEU A 187 -9.15 -7.77 -4.47
C LEU A 187 -9.34 -6.67 -5.50
N ALA A 188 -10.52 -6.08 -5.56
CA ALA A 188 -10.77 -4.85 -6.30
C ALA A 188 -9.83 -3.72 -5.83
N VAL A 189 -9.43 -2.82 -6.74
CA VAL A 189 -8.44 -1.77 -6.43
C VAL A 189 -8.92 -0.84 -5.31
N THR A 190 -10.20 -0.49 -5.30
CA THR A 190 -10.79 0.34 -4.23
C THR A 190 -10.69 -0.36 -2.87
N ASP A 191 -10.91 -1.68 -2.82
CA ASP A 191 -10.77 -2.46 -1.58
C ASP A 191 -9.32 -2.53 -1.11
N GLN A 192 -8.37 -2.62 -2.03
CA GLN A 192 -6.94 -2.52 -1.71
C GLN A 192 -6.61 -1.15 -1.09
N CYS A 193 -7.18 -0.05 -1.61
CA CYS A 193 -7.02 1.28 -1.03
C CYS A 193 -7.63 1.35 0.39
N ILE A 194 -8.81 0.79 0.61
CA ILE A 194 -9.46 0.74 1.92
C ILE A 194 -8.60 -0.02 2.93
N LEU A 195 -8.04 -1.18 2.55
CA LEU A 195 -7.17 -1.96 3.43
C LEU A 195 -5.88 -1.21 3.80
N LEU A 196 -5.27 -0.47 2.86
CA LEU A 196 -4.10 0.35 3.16
C LEU A 196 -4.44 1.54 4.07
N ALA A 197 -5.61 2.15 3.90
CA ALA A 197 -6.10 3.20 4.79
C ALA A 197 -6.39 2.69 6.20
N LEU A 198 -6.98 1.50 6.34
CA LEU A 198 -7.17 0.82 7.62
C LEU A 198 -5.82 0.47 8.30
N CYS A 199 -4.83 0.05 7.52
CA CYS A 199 -3.47 -0.17 8.01
C CYS A 199 -2.86 1.10 8.62
N LEU A 200 -3.00 2.25 7.95
CA LEU A 200 -2.56 3.54 8.47
C LEU A 200 -3.35 3.96 9.72
N ASN A 201 -4.66 3.70 9.75
CA ASN A 201 -5.48 3.99 10.92
C ASN A 201 -5.04 3.18 12.15
N ILE A 202 -4.64 1.91 11.97
CA ILE A 202 -4.04 1.10 13.04
C ILE A 202 -2.75 1.76 13.56
N HIS A 203 -1.89 2.25 12.67
CA HIS A 203 -0.67 2.96 13.03
C HIS A 203 -0.95 4.19 13.91
N ASN A 204 -1.97 4.98 13.57
CA ASN A 204 -2.28 6.23 14.25
C ASN A 204 -3.01 6.01 15.59
N THR A 205 -3.84 4.97 15.68
CA THR A 205 -4.71 4.74 16.84
C THR A 205 -4.10 3.84 17.90
N GLN A 206 -3.11 3.01 17.54
CA GLN A 206 -2.52 2.04 18.45
C GLN A 206 -1.07 2.42 18.82
N ALA A 207 -0.67 2.04 20.03
CA ALA A 207 0.71 2.21 20.46
C ALA A 207 1.68 1.42 19.56
N SER A 208 2.85 2.01 19.29
CA SER A 208 3.88 1.35 18.49
C SER A 208 4.53 0.21 19.29
N HIS A 209 4.14 -1.01 18.98
CA HIS A 209 4.73 -2.24 19.53
C HIS A 209 4.68 -3.39 18.52
N GLY A 210 5.31 -4.53 18.87
CA GLY A 210 5.46 -5.65 17.94
C GLY A 210 4.15 -6.21 17.40
N LEU A 211 3.09 -6.27 18.21
CA LEU A 211 1.78 -6.77 17.77
C LEU A 211 1.13 -5.83 16.75
N THR A 212 1.20 -4.51 16.97
CA THR A 212 0.72 -3.51 16.00
C THR A 212 1.44 -3.65 14.67
N SER A 213 2.76 -3.81 14.69
CA SER A 213 3.56 -4.04 13.48
C SER A 213 3.18 -5.34 12.75
N GLU A 214 2.86 -6.41 13.49
CA GLU A 214 2.40 -7.68 12.90
C GLU A 214 0.99 -7.54 12.29
N GLN A 215 0.09 -6.81 12.94
CA GLN A 215 -1.24 -6.50 12.37
C GLN A 215 -1.10 -5.73 11.07
N MET A 216 -0.33 -4.63 11.08
CA MET A 216 -0.09 -3.84 9.88
C MET A 216 0.55 -4.68 8.76
N SER A 217 1.52 -5.55 9.09
CA SER A 217 2.15 -6.44 8.11
C SER A 217 1.12 -7.33 7.41
N ALA A 218 0.12 -7.85 8.13
CA ALA A 218 -0.92 -8.70 7.54
C ALA A 218 -1.76 -7.95 6.49
N PHE A 219 -2.10 -6.66 6.74
CA PHE A 219 -2.79 -5.81 5.76
C PHE A 219 -1.92 -5.55 4.52
N VAL A 220 -0.66 -5.19 4.74
CA VAL A 220 0.28 -4.87 3.66
C VAL A 220 0.56 -6.11 2.81
N GLU A 221 0.83 -7.26 3.42
CA GLU A 221 1.08 -8.54 2.72
C GLU A 221 -0.13 -8.95 1.88
N ARG A 222 -1.35 -8.75 2.39
CA ARG A 222 -2.58 -9.07 1.66
C ARG A 222 -2.71 -8.24 0.38
N VAL A 223 -2.43 -6.94 0.43
CA VAL A 223 -2.47 -6.08 -0.76
C VAL A 223 -1.28 -6.37 -1.70
N ALA A 224 -0.07 -6.54 -1.15
CA ALA A 224 1.13 -6.80 -1.94
C ALA A 224 1.13 -8.16 -2.66
N SER A 225 0.28 -9.12 -2.24
CA SER A 225 0.17 -10.42 -2.91
C SER A 225 -0.43 -10.33 -4.33
N HIS A 226 -1.38 -9.42 -4.56
CA HIS A 226 -2.06 -9.26 -5.85
C HIS A 226 -2.30 -7.77 -6.17
N PRO A 227 -1.24 -6.96 -6.37
CA PRO A 227 -1.40 -5.55 -6.68
C PRO A 227 -1.91 -5.37 -8.10
N GLN A 228 -2.93 -4.54 -8.29
CA GLN A 228 -3.55 -4.29 -9.58
C GLN A 228 -3.28 -2.90 -10.15
N ASN A 229 -2.85 -1.94 -9.32
CA ASN A 229 -2.57 -0.57 -9.72
C ASN A 229 -1.17 -0.15 -9.25
N TRP A 230 -0.46 0.64 -10.06
CA TRP A 230 0.91 1.09 -9.78
C TRP A 230 1.02 1.87 -8.46
N SER A 231 0.11 2.81 -8.21
CA SER A 231 0.16 3.65 -6.99
C SER A 231 -0.21 2.88 -5.74
N VAL A 232 -1.15 1.93 -5.84
CA VAL A 232 -1.52 1.01 -4.75
C VAL A 232 -0.33 0.10 -4.40
N HIS A 233 0.34 -0.45 -5.41
CA HIS A 233 1.54 -1.26 -5.20
C HIS A 233 2.68 -0.44 -4.58
N THR A 234 2.93 0.77 -5.10
CA THR A 234 3.92 1.70 -4.53
C THR A 234 3.64 1.97 -3.05
N MET A 235 2.38 2.24 -2.69
CA MET A 235 2.00 2.48 -1.30
C MET A 235 2.18 1.23 -0.43
N SER A 236 1.81 0.04 -0.90
CA SER A 236 2.01 -1.21 -0.16
C SER A 236 3.49 -1.51 0.07
N LEU A 237 4.34 -1.30 -0.94
CA LEU A 237 5.80 -1.47 -0.81
C LEU A 237 6.42 -0.43 0.13
N LEU A 238 5.94 0.82 0.11
CA LEU A 238 6.38 1.85 1.04
C LEU A 238 6.04 1.49 2.48
N LEU A 239 4.80 1.07 2.76
CA LEU A 239 4.39 0.64 4.10
C LEU A 239 5.18 -0.59 4.57
N ARG A 240 5.42 -1.57 3.67
CA ARG A 240 6.29 -2.71 3.97
C ARG A 240 7.69 -2.25 4.35
N ALA A 241 8.28 -1.36 3.57
CA ALA A 241 9.59 -0.82 3.85
C ALA A 241 9.65 -0.07 5.20
N ARG A 242 8.59 0.64 5.59
CA ARG A 242 8.49 1.29 6.90
C ARG A 242 8.44 0.27 8.05
N LEU A 243 7.66 -0.79 7.91
CA LEU A 243 7.55 -1.85 8.92
C LEU A 243 8.84 -2.68 9.10
N GLU A 244 9.62 -2.80 8.03
CA GLU A 244 10.88 -3.54 8.01
C GLU A 244 12.09 -2.73 8.47
N SER A 245 11.99 -1.40 8.51
CA SER A 245 13.11 -0.49 8.78
C SER A 245 13.76 -0.68 10.16
N THR A 246 13.01 -1.17 11.14
CA THR A 246 13.47 -1.38 12.52
C THR A 246 14.06 -2.76 12.78
N ARG A 247 13.97 -3.68 11.81
CA ARG A 247 14.40 -5.08 11.97
C ARG A 247 15.75 -5.29 11.30
N THR A 248 16.75 -5.71 12.03
CA THR A 248 18.14 -5.89 11.54
C THR A 248 18.27 -6.75 10.28
N ARG A 249 17.42 -7.76 10.11
CA ARG A 249 17.47 -8.68 8.94
C ARG A 249 16.80 -8.10 7.68
N THR A 250 15.94 -7.12 7.82
CA THR A 250 15.16 -6.56 6.72
C THR A 250 15.47 -5.10 6.43
N VAL A 251 16.31 -4.44 7.26
CA VAL A 251 16.66 -3.03 7.11
C VAL A 251 17.32 -2.73 5.77
N GLU A 252 18.16 -3.62 5.27
CA GLU A 252 18.81 -3.49 3.96
C GLU A 252 17.76 -3.49 2.84
N ARG A 253 16.90 -4.50 2.79
CA ARG A 253 15.80 -4.56 1.82
C ARG A 253 14.89 -3.34 1.92
N SER A 254 14.54 -2.93 3.12
CA SER A 254 13.72 -1.75 3.40
C SER A 254 14.31 -0.47 2.78
N THR A 255 15.61 -0.26 2.95
CA THR A 255 16.31 0.93 2.43
C THR A 255 16.43 0.89 0.91
N LEU A 256 16.81 -0.26 0.34
CA LEU A 256 16.88 -0.46 -1.12
C LEU A 256 15.50 -0.33 -1.78
N GLN A 257 14.46 -0.86 -1.15
CA GLN A 257 13.09 -0.73 -1.65
C GLN A 257 12.64 0.73 -1.66
N LEU A 258 12.90 1.49 -0.60
CA LEU A 258 12.54 2.90 -0.54
C LEU A 258 13.30 3.71 -1.61
N GLN A 259 14.59 3.45 -1.79
CA GLN A 259 15.38 4.07 -2.83
C GLN A 259 14.82 3.77 -4.23
N ALA A 260 14.50 2.51 -4.51
CA ALA A 260 13.91 2.12 -5.80
C ALA A 260 12.56 2.81 -6.08
N LEU A 261 11.71 2.93 -5.06
CA LEU A 261 10.44 3.66 -5.20
C LEU A 261 10.66 5.13 -5.56
N ILE A 262 11.64 5.79 -4.93
CA ILE A 262 12.01 7.18 -5.23
C ILE A 262 12.54 7.32 -6.67
N ASP A 263 13.39 6.39 -7.09
CA ASP A 263 14.03 6.40 -8.41
C ASP A 263 13.02 6.11 -9.53
N GLN A 264 11.98 5.32 -9.25
CA GLN A 264 10.90 5.00 -10.17
C GLN A 264 9.79 6.06 -10.27
N MET A 265 9.69 6.97 -9.29
CA MET A 265 8.68 8.04 -9.34
C MET A 265 8.72 8.87 -10.63
N PRO A 266 9.87 9.31 -11.15
CA PRO A 266 9.95 10.09 -12.37
C PRO A 266 9.92 9.26 -13.66
N THR A 267 9.95 7.93 -13.60
CA THR A 267 9.96 7.06 -14.78
C THR A 267 8.56 6.96 -15.42
N ASN A 268 8.54 6.59 -16.69
CA ASN A 268 7.30 6.41 -17.46
C ASN A 268 6.87 4.93 -17.51
N ASP A 269 7.09 4.17 -16.45
CA ASP A 269 6.78 2.75 -16.39
C ASP A 269 5.28 2.48 -16.48
N SER A 270 4.48 3.40 -15.97
CA SER A 270 3.02 3.35 -16.06
C SER A 270 2.45 4.70 -16.51
N SER A 271 1.28 4.67 -17.11
CA SER A 271 0.62 5.88 -17.61
C SER A 271 0.27 6.85 -16.47
N ILE A 272 0.33 8.15 -16.75
CA ILE A 272 -0.07 9.18 -15.78
C ILE A 272 -1.52 8.95 -15.30
N ARG A 273 -2.40 8.53 -16.21
CA ARG A 273 -3.81 8.24 -15.89
C ARG A 273 -3.92 7.12 -14.86
N GLU A 274 -3.15 6.04 -15.01
CA GLU A 274 -3.12 4.92 -14.06
C GLU A 274 -2.61 5.38 -12.69
N ARG A 275 -1.49 6.13 -12.66
CA ARG A 275 -0.89 6.62 -11.41
C ARG A 275 -1.81 7.56 -10.64
N LEU A 276 -2.58 8.40 -11.34
CA LEU A 276 -3.46 9.40 -10.72
C LEU A 276 -4.88 8.88 -10.45
N ARG A 277 -5.27 7.71 -10.98
CA ARG A 277 -6.63 7.17 -10.85
C ARG A 277 -7.11 7.06 -9.40
N PHE A 278 -6.21 6.67 -8.48
CA PHE A 278 -6.50 6.50 -7.06
C PHE A 278 -5.71 7.46 -6.17
N PHE A 279 -5.27 8.59 -6.71
CA PHE A 279 -4.41 9.54 -6.00
C PHE A 279 -5.04 10.04 -4.68
N HIS A 280 -6.33 10.35 -4.67
CA HIS A 280 -7.04 10.82 -3.48
C HIS A 280 -7.44 9.68 -2.54
N ALA A 281 -7.52 8.45 -3.04
CA ALA A 281 -7.84 7.26 -2.28
C ALA A 281 -6.63 6.62 -1.57
N LEU A 282 -5.45 7.23 -1.68
CA LEU A 282 -4.20 6.79 -1.07
C LEU A 282 -3.52 7.94 -0.33
N ASP A 283 -2.82 7.63 0.73
CA ASP A 283 -1.94 8.58 1.43
C ASP A 283 -0.49 8.43 0.99
N LEU A 284 -0.26 8.43 -0.33
CA LEU A 284 1.07 8.33 -0.90
C LEU A 284 1.81 9.66 -0.73
N PRO A 285 2.96 9.69 -0.03
CA PRO A 285 3.71 10.91 0.20
C PRO A 285 4.37 11.43 -1.07
N ALA A 286 4.66 12.72 -1.09
CA ALA A 286 5.40 13.35 -2.18
C ALA A 286 6.83 12.81 -2.27
N LYS A 287 7.43 12.89 -3.47
CA LYS A 287 8.78 12.39 -3.72
C LYS A 287 9.82 12.97 -2.75
N TRP A 288 9.79 14.29 -2.50
CA TRP A 288 10.75 14.92 -1.57
C TRP A 288 10.59 14.41 -0.13
N SER A 289 9.38 14.12 0.31
CA SER A 289 9.12 13.53 1.64
C SER A 289 9.72 12.12 1.75
N MET A 290 9.56 11.30 0.71
CA MET A 290 10.20 9.99 0.65
C MET A 290 11.73 10.09 0.60
N GLN A 291 12.28 11.10 -0.08
CA GLN A 291 13.73 11.36 -0.10
C GLN A 291 14.25 11.78 1.28
N CYS A 292 13.50 12.59 2.02
CA CYS A 292 13.83 12.93 3.41
C CYS A 292 13.84 11.67 4.28
N GLU A 293 12.77 10.85 4.20
CA GLU A 293 12.69 9.57 4.91
C GLU A 293 13.85 8.63 4.58
N LEU A 294 14.30 8.58 3.31
CA LEU A 294 15.46 7.79 2.91
C LEU A 294 16.76 8.32 3.53
N ALA A 295 16.93 9.64 3.57
CA ALA A 295 18.11 10.26 4.18
C ALA A 295 18.15 10.01 5.69
N ASP A 296 17.00 10.09 6.39
CA ASP A 296 16.89 9.73 7.81
C ASP A 296 17.31 8.26 8.06
N ARG A 297 16.93 7.36 7.15
CA ARG A 297 17.37 5.96 7.21
C ARG A 297 18.86 5.81 7.01
N PHE A 298 19.45 6.53 6.06
CA PHE A 298 20.91 6.54 5.87
C PHE A 298 21.63 7.02 7.13
N VAL A 299 21.11 8.04 7.82
CA VAL A 299 21.66 8.46 9.13
C VAL A 299 21.56 7.33 10.15
N SER A 300 20.41 6.67 10.25
CA SER A 300 20.17 5.61 11.23
C SER A 300 21.09 4.38 11.06
N ILE A 301 21.51 4.09 9.82
CA ILE A 301 22.44 2.99 9.52
C ILE A 301 23.90 3.45 9.42
N GLY A 302 24.19 4.73 9.71
CA GLY A 302 25.56 5.29 9.74
C GLY A 302 26.11 5.71 8.37
N MET A 303 25.29 5.77 7.33
CA MET A 303 25.69 6.21 5.97
C MET A 303 25.59 7.74 5.83
N LEU A 304 26.29 8.49 6.68
CA LEU A 304 26.17 9.94 6.79
C LEU A 304 26.45 10.69 5.47
N ARG A 305 27.37 10.20 4.66
CA ARG A 305 27.70 10.83 3.37
C ARG A 305 26.52 10.78 2.39
N SER A 306 25.87 9.61 2.28
CA SER A 306 24.69 9.45 1.40
C SER A 306 23.49 10.24 1.91
N ALA A 307 23.33 10.33 3.23
CA ALA A 307 22.32 11.16 3.85
C ALA A 307 22.54 12.64 3.53
N LEU A 308 23.77 13.13 3.71
CA LEU A 308 24.17 14.52 3.42
C LEU A 308 23.87 14.88 1.96
N GLU A 309 24.37 14.06 1.01
CA GLU A 309 24.12 14.26 -0.42
C GLU A 309 22.63 14.30 -0.78
N THR A 310 21.81 13.53 -0.06
CA THR A 310 20.34 13.50 -0.27
C THR A 310 19.68 14.75 0.31
N TYR A 311 20.03 15.18 1.52
CA TYR A 311 19.50 16.38 2.14
C TYR A 311 19.89 17.66 1.37
N GLU A 312 21.15 17.75 0.90
CA GLU A 312 21.60 18.87 0.05
C GLU A 312 20.78 18.96 -1.25
N ARG A 313 20.51 17.81 -1.90
CA ARG A 313 19.71 17.76 -3.13
C ARG A 313 18.28 18.20 -2.98
N ILE A 314 17.68 17.97 -1.79
CA ILE A 314 16.31 18.42 -1.48
C ILE A 314 16.26 19.74 -0.70
N GLU A 315 17.42 20.39 -0.52
CA GLU A 315 17.60 21.69 0.14
C GLU A 315 17.15 21.72 1.61
N MET A 316 17.25 20.58 2.32
CA MET A 316 16.93 20.45 3.74
C MET A 316 18.12 20.86 4.62
N TRP A 317 18.47 22.14 4.60
CA TRP A 317 19.68 22.71 5.22
C TRP A 317 19.79 22.48 6.73
N GLU A 318 18.69 22.43 7.43
CA GLU A 318 18.68 22.12 8.87
C GLU A 318 19.25 20.72 9.12
N HIS A 319 18.80 19.70 8.35
CA HIS A 319 19.30 18.33 8.46
C HIS A 319 20.76 18.20 8.00
N VAL A 320 21.18 19.00 6.99
CA VAL A 320 22.58 19.08 6.56
C VAL A 320 23.46 19.53 7.72
N VAL A 321 23.07 20.61 8.43
CA VAL A 321 23.82 21.11 9.59
C VAL A 321 23.87 20.08 10.71
N GLN A 322 22.76 19.40 10.98
CA GLN A 322 22.71 18.33 11.97
C GLN A 322 23.66 17.18 11.61
N CYS A 323 23.68 16.75 10.35
CA CYS A 323 24.59 15.69 9.89
C CYS A 323 26.08 16.09 9.95
N LEU A 324 26.41 17.37 9.78
CA LEU A 324 27.79 17.88 9.90
C LEU A 324 28.23 18.05 11.35
N GLY A 325 27.29 18.12 12.28
CA GLY A 325 27.54 18.21 13.73
C GLY A 325 27.65 16.85 14.43
N LEU A 326 27.27 15.77 13.74
CA LEU A 326 27.45 14.39 14.18
C LEU A 326 28.86 13.91 13.81
#